data_7e05365aef8acda6a501e354c2d8b1ee
#
_entry.id   7e05365aef8acda6a501e354c2d8b1ee
#
_cell.length_a   1.000
_cell.length_b   1.000
_cell.length_c   1.000
_cell.angle_alpha   90.00
_cell.angle_beta   90.00
_cell.angle_gamma   90.00
#
_symmetry.space_group_name_H-M   'P 1'
#
loop_
_entity.id
_entity.type
_entity.pdbx_description
1 polymer ?
#
loop_
_entity_poly.entity_id
_entity_poly.type
_entity_poly.pdbx_seq_one_letter_code
_entity_poly.pdbx_strand_id
1 'polypeptide(L)'
;MFNVGDKIVYPMHGAGTIDAIETKNILGEEQSYYVIKMPGEVKVMVPTEKAEQIGVRSVINKEEANKVISVLEHNETEMSQNWNKRYRDNMDKMKSGDIYEVADVVRNLAFKQKEKGSLSTGEKKMFSNAKQILISELVLAEHASAEEVEQLIDNKIN
;
A
#
# COMPACT_ATOMS: atom_id res chain seq x y z
N MET A 1 -1.66 -19.52 -5.44
CA MET A 1 -2.97 -19.20 -6.05
C MET A 1 -3.93 -18.66 -4.98
N PHE A 2 -4.72 -17.66 -5.35
CA PHE A 2 -5.66 -17.04 -4.43
C PHE A 2 -7.08 -17.52 -4.67
N ASN A 3 -7.92 -17.39 -3.65
CA ASN A 3 -9.33 -17.78 -3.72
C ASN A 3 -10.24 -16.57 -3.48
N VAL A 4 -11.50 -16.69 -3.90
CA VAL A 4 -12.50 -15.68 -3.59
C VAL A 4 -12.59 -15.51 -2.08
N GLY A 5 -12.61 -14.26 -1.62
CA GLY A 5 -12.60 -13.90 -0.21
C GLY A 5 -11.22 -13.62 0.37
N ASP A 6 -10.16 -13.99 -0.34
CA ASP A 6 -8.79 -13.71 0.13
C ASP A 6 -8.51 -12.22 0.13
N LYS A 7 -7.83 -11.77 1.18
CA LYS A 7 -7.37 -10.39 1.32
C LYS A 7 -5.97 -10.31 0.76
N ILE A 8 -5.77 -9.43 -0.21
CA ILE A 8 -4.52 -9.33 -0.95
C ILE A 8 -4.06 -7.89 -1.07
N VAL A 9 -2.78 -7.72 -1.38
CA VAL A 9 -2.19 -6.41 -1.69
C VAL A 9 -1.76 -6.41 -3.15
N TYR A 10 -2.18 -5.38 -3.86
CA TYR A 10 -1.71 -5.10 -5.23
C TYR A 10 -0.70 -3.95 -5.10
N PRO A 11 0.60 -4.20 -5.35
CA PRO A 11 1.62 -3.16 -5.19
C PRO A 11 1.24 -1.85 -5.90
N MET A 12 1.49 -0.73 -5.25
CA MET A 12 1.15 0.63 -5.71
C MET A 12 -0.34 0.97 -5.64
N HIS A 13 -1.21 -0.02 -5.48
CA HIS A 13 -2.66 0.22 -5.47
C HIS A 13 -3.28 0.02 -4.09
N GLY A 14 -2.64 -0.78 -3.24
CA GLY A 14 -3.12 -1.04 -1.89
C GLY A 14 -3.77 -2.40 -1.73
N ALA A 15 -4.48 -2.56 -0.61
CA ALA A 15 -5.09 -3.83 -0.24
C ALA A 15 -6.57 -3.88 -0.60
N GLY A 16 -7.03 -5.07 -0.94
CA GLY A 16 -8.42 -5.33 -1.27
C GLY A 16 -8.76 -6.79 -1.06
N THR A 17 -9.98 -7.15 -1.43
CA THR A 17 -10.49 -8.52 -1.29
C THR A 17 -10.84 -9.08 -2.66
N ILE A 18 -10.48 -10.33 -2.89
CA ILE A 18 -10.87 -10.99 -4.15
C ILE A 18 -12.38 -11.25 -4.10
N ASP A 19 -13.10 -10.55 -4.97
CA ASP A 19 -14.56 -10.61 -5.06
C ASP A 19 -15.03 -11.76 -5.94
N ALA A 20 -14.28 -12.03 -7.01
CA ALA A 20 -14.62 -13.06 -7.98
C ALA A 20 -13.37 -13.50 -8.75
N ILE A 21 -13.48 -14.66 -9.38
CA ILE A 21 -12.50 -15.12 -10.38
C ILE A 21 -13.31 -15.30 -11.66
N GLU A 22 -13.00 -14.51 -12.66
CA GLU A 22 -13.75 -14.52 -13.93
C GLU A 22 -12.88 -15.05 -15.07
N THR A 23 -13.48 -15.85 -15.94
CA THR A 23 -12.81 -16.31 -17.14
C THR A 23 -13.40 -15.55 -18.33
N LYS A 24 -12.52 -14.98 -19.14
CA LYS A 24 -12.91 -14.24 -20.35
C LYS A 24 -12.25 -14.86 -21.56
N ASN A 25 -12.97 -14.86 -22.66
CA ASN A 25 -12.43 -15.30 -23.95
C ASN A 25 -12.00 -14.05 -24.71
N ILE A 26 -10.70 -13.92 -24.94
CA ILE A 26 -10.11 -12.78 -25.65
C ILE A 26 -9.36 -13.33 -26.85
N LEU A 27 -9.80 -12.96 -28.04
CA LEU A 27 -9.19 -13.40 -29.32
C LEU A 27 -9.03 -14.91 -29.39
N GLY A 28 -10.06 -15.65 -28.96
CA GLY A 28 -10.09 -17.11 -29.01
C GLY A 28 -9.37 -17.82 -27.90
N GLU A 29 -8.76 -17.09 -26.97
CA GLU A 29 -8.06 -17.66 -25.81
C GLU A 29 -8.82 -17.37 -24.53
N GLU A 30 -8.95 -18.38 -23.68
CA GLU A 30 -9.54 -18.21 -22.35
C GLU A 30 -8.49 -17.70 -21.39
N GLN A 31 -8.82 -16.64 -20.65
CA GLN A 31 -7.96 -16.10 -19.63
C GLN A 31 -8.77 -15.80 -18.37
N SER A 32 -8.23 -16.22 -17.23
CA SER A 32 -8.86 -15.98 -15.93
C SER A 32 -8.28 -14.76 -15.27
N TYR A 33 -9.14 -14.06 -14.54
CA TYR A 33 -8.78 -12.83 -13.83
C TYR A 33 -9.28 -12.89 -12.40
N TYR A 34 -8.45 -12.40 -11.47
CA TYR A 34 -8.94 -12.04 -10.14
C TYR A 34 -9.63 -10.70 -10.25
N VAL A 35 -10.86 -10.62 -9.76
CA VAL A 35 -11.57 -9.35 -9.63
C VAL A 35 -11.40 -8.91 -8.18
N ILE A 36 -10.64 -7.84 -7.97
CA ILE A 36 -10.27 -7.37 -6.64
C ILE A 36 -11.10 -6.15 -6.31
N LYS A 37 -11.83 -6.20 -5.20
CA LYS A 37 -12.58 -5.06 -4.70
C LYS A 37 -11.66 -4.23 -3.81
N MET A 38 -11.33 -3.05 -4.29
CA MET A 38 -10.47 -2.08 -3.60
C MET A 38 -11.33 -1.09 -2.80
N PRO A 39 -10.72 -0.32 -1.86
CA PRO A 39 -11.44 0.73 -1.15
C PRO A 39 -12.11 1.72 -2.12
N GLY A 40 -13.27 2.24 -1.73
CA GLY A 40 -14.04 3.17 -2.58
C GLY A 40 -14.84 2.47 -3.67
N GLU A 41 -15.07 1.17 -3.52
CA GLU A 41 -15.85 0.34 -4.45
C GLU A 41 -15.23 0.25 -5.86
N VAL A 42 -13.94 0.53 -5.97
CA VAL A 42 -13.19 0.35 -7.21
C VAL A 42 -12.87 -1.13 -7.39
N LYS A 43 -13.10 -1.65 -8.59
CA LYS A 43 -12.74 -3.03 -8.92
C LYS A 43 -11.57 -3.04 -9.89
N VAL A 44 -10.59 -3.87 -9.59
CA VAL A 44 -9.39 -4.05 -10.42
C VAL A 44 -9.32 -5.50 -10.86
N MET A 45 -9.01 -5.73 -12.12
CA MET A 45 -8.86 -7.08 -12.67
C MET A 45 -7.38 -7.38 -12.89
N VAL A 46 -6.93 -8.54 -12.41
CA VAL A 46 -5.53 -8.97 -12.56
C VAL A 46 -5.54 -10.38 -13.15
N PRO A 47 -4.83 -10.59 -14.27
CA PRO A 47 -4.72 -11.95 -14.82
C PRO A 47 -4.15 -12.90 -13.77
N THR A 48 -4.79 -14.05 -13.56
CA THR A 48 -4.36 -15.00 -12.54
C THR A 48 -2.93 -15.48 -12.75
N GLU A 49 -2.53 -15.63 -14.01
CA GLU A 49 -1.19 -16.08 -14.38
C GLU A 49 -0.11 -15.06 -14.07
N LYS A 50 -0.47 -13.76 -14.01
CA LYS A 50 0.47 -12.67 -13.81
C LYS A 50 0.51 -12.15 -12.38
N ALA A 51 -0.42 -12.57 -11.53
CA ALA A 51 -0.55 -12.05 -10.18
C ALA A 51 0.75 -12.18 -9.37
N GLU A 52 1.38 -13.34 -9.40
CA GLU A 52 2.63 -13.58 -8.69
C GLU A 52 3.75 -12.69 -9.23
N GLN A 53 3.87 -12.59 -10.55
CA GLN A 53 4.87 -11.78 -11.22
C GLN A 53 4.70 -10.29 -10.90
N ILE A 54 3.47 -9.83 -10.80
CA ILE A 54 3.14 -8.45 -10.43
C ILE A 54 3.50 -8.17 -8.97
N GLY A 55 3.53 -9.22 -8.13
CA GLY A 55 3.84 -9.09 -6.72
C GLY A 55 2.61 -9.05 -5.83
N VAL A 56 1.46 -9.49 -6.34
CA VAL A 56 0.25 -9.60 -5.52
C VAL A 56 0.52 -10.60 -4.40
N ARG A 57 0.24 -10.21 -3.18
CA ARG A 57 0.52 -11.00 -1.98
C ARG A 57 -0.64 -10.94 -1.01
N SER A 58 -0.62 -11.83 -0.02
CA SER A 58 -1.61 -11.79 1.06
C SER A 58 -1.38 -10.59 1.97
N VAL A 59 -2.47 -10.08 2.54
CA VAL A 59 -2.43 -9.04 3.57
C VAL A 59 -1.70 -9.59 4.79
N ILE A 60 -0.93 -8.75 5.47
CA ILE A 60 -0.22 -9.12 6.70
C ILE A 60 -1.21 -9.51 7.82
N ASN A 61 -0.72 -10.26 8.79
CA ASN A 61 -1.51 -10.62 9.96
C ASN A 61 -1.42 -9.51 11.01
N LYS A 62 -2.17 -9.66 12.10
CA LYS A 62 -2.24 -8.66 13.17
C LYS A 62 -0.88 -8.44 13.86
N GLU A 63 -0.10 -9.49 14.05
CA GLU A 63 1.22 -9.38 14.66
C GLU A 63 2.15 -8.54 13.78
N GLU A 64 2.14 -8.78 12.48
CA GLU A 64 2.92 -7.99 11.52
C GLU A 64 2.40 -6.55 11.46
N ALA A 65 1.08 -6.35 11.55
CA ALA A 65 0.49 -5.02 11.58
C ALA A 65 1.02 -4.20 12.76
N ASN A 66 1.16 -4.83 13.93
CA ASN A 66 1.74 -4.17 15.10
C ASN A 66 3.19 -3.74 14.86
N LYS A 67 3.96 -4.56 14.16
CA LYS A 67 5.35 -4.23 13.80
C LYS A 67 5.39 -3.05 12.83
N VAL A 68 4.48 -3.00 11.87
CA VAL A 68 4.39 -1.89 10.92
C VAL A 68 4.07 -0.59 11.65
N ILE A 69 3.11 -0.63 12.57
CA ILE A 69 2.74 0.52 13.37
C ILE A 69 3.95 1.01 14.19
N SER A 70 4.73 0.07 14.72
CA SER A 70 5.96 0.40 15.47
C SER A 70 6.98 1.14 14.59
N VAL A 71 7.07 0.82 13.31
CA VAL A 71 7.96 1.54 12.38
C VAL A 71 7.64 3.03 12.34
N LEU A 72 6.36 3.38 12.43
CA LEU A 72 5.92 4.78 12.39
C LEU A 72 6.39 5.60 13.60
N GLU A 73 6.70 4.94 14.70
CA GLU A 73 7.19 5.57 15.92
C GLU A 73 8.70 5.77 15.92
N HIS A 74 9.43 5.09 15.05
CA HIS A 74 10.87 5.16 14.99
C HIS A 74 11.32 6.50 14.41
N ASN A 75 12.59 6.84 14.64
CA ASN A 75 13.20 8.00 14.01
C ASN A 75 13.26 7.77 12.51
N GLU A 76 13.14 8.86 11.76
CA GLU A 76 13.25 8.82 10.31
C GLU A 76 14.59 8.24 9.87
N THR A 77 14.57 7.55 8.73
CA THR A 77 15.80 7.12 8.06
C THR A 77 16.29 8.27 7.18
N GLU A 78 17.60 8.31 6.96
CA GLU A 78 18.20 9.35 6.16
C GLU A 78 17.74 9.25 4.69
N MET A 79 17.25 10.36 4.15
CA MET A 79 16.87 10.48 2.75
C MET A 79 17.89 11.36 2.04
N SER A 80 18.05 11.13 0.73
CA SER A 80 18.94 11.96 -0.10
C SER A 80 18.51 13.42 -0.07
N GLN A 81 19.48 14.33 -0.06
CA GLN A 81 19.24 15.77 -0.20
C GLN A 81 18.82 16.13 -1.63
N ASN A 82 19.22 15.34 -2.60
CA ASN A 82 18.84 15.54 -4.00
C ASN A 82 17.38 15.11 -4.20
N TRP A 83 16.53 16.05 -4.65
CA TRP A 83 15.09 15.80 -4.80
C TRP A 83 14.79 14.63 -5.74
N ASN A 84 15.44 14.59 -6.90
CA ASN A 84 15.20 13.53 -7.89
C ASN A 84 15.56 12.15 -7.35
N LYS A 85 16.70 12.05 -6.67
CA LYS A 85 17.14 10.78 -6.07
C LYS A 85 16.21 10.39 -4.93
N ARG A 86 15.86 11.32 -4.06
CA ARG A 86 14.96 11.06 -2.95
C ARG A 86 13.59 10.58 -3.44
N TYR A 87 13.07 11.23 -4.48
CA TYR A 87 11.77 10.84 -5.06
C TYR A 87 11.82 9.41 -5.62
N ARG A 88 12.88 9.08 -6.37
CA ARG A 88 13.06 7.74 -6.94
C ARG A 88 13.22 6.69 -5.85
N ASP A 89 14.03 6.96 -4.84
CA ASP A 89 14.27 6.03 -3.73
C ASP A 89 12.95 5.70 -3.01
N ASN A 90 12.15 6.73 -2.74
CA ASN A 90 10.84 6.53 -2.11
C ASN A 90 9.87 5.81 -3.03
N MET A 91 9.89 6.12 -4.33
CA MET A 91 9.04 5.43 -5.29
C MET A 91 9.40 3.95 -5.39
N ASP A 92 10.69 3.62 -5.36
CA ASP A 92 11.15 2.22 -5.34
C ASP A 92 10.63 1.48 -4.12
N LYS A 93 10.62 2.12 -2.96
CA LYS A 93 10.05 1.54 -1.74
C LYS A 93 8.57 1.26 -1.90
N MET A 94 7.82 2.18 -2.50
CA MET A 94 6.40 1.99 -2.74
C MET A 94 6.12 0.86 -3.73
N LYS A 95 6.93 0.74 -4.77
CA LYS A 95 6.79 -0.30 -5.78
C LYS A 95 7.16 -1.69 -5.27
N SER A 96 7.93 -1.77 -4.20
CA SER A 96 8.37 -3.06 -3.64
C SER A 96 7.22 -3.94 -3.18
N GLY A 97 6.09 -3.34 -2.84
CA GLY A 97 4.95 -4.05 -2.26
C GLY A 97 5.14 -4.42 -0.80
N ASP A 98 6.28 -4.07 -0.22
CA ASP A 98 6.58 -4.33 1.20
C ASP A 98 5.97 -3.21 2.05
N ILE A 99 5.04 -3.56 2.93
CA ILE A 99 4.33 -2.57 3.74
C ILE A 99 5.26 -1.85 4.71
N TYR A 100 6.34 -2.49 5.15
CA TYR A 100 7.33 -1.84 6.01
C TYR A 100 8.02 -0.69 5.25
N GLU A 101 8.32 -0.91 3.98
CA GLU A 101 8.90 0.12 3.12
C GLU A 101 7.92 1.27 2.89
N VAL A 102 6.64 0.96 2.69
CA VAL A 102 5.59 1.98 2.55
C VAL A 102 5.46 2.79 3.84
N ALA A 103 5.49 2.14 4.99
CA ALA A 103 5.44 2.80 6.29
C ALA A 103 6.65 3.73 6.48
N ASP A 104 7.82 3.31 6.02
CA ASP A 104 9.04 4.12 6.06
C ASP A 104 8.88 5.41 5.26
N VAL A 105 8.28 5.33 4.06
CA VAL A 105 7.98 6.50 3.23
C VAL A 105 7.02 7.44 3.97
N VAL A 106 5.95 6.90 4.55
CA VAL A 106 4.97 7.71 5.30
C VAL A 106 5.65 8.46 6.44
N ARG A 107 6.44 7.75 7.25
CA ARG A 107 7.15 8.34 8.39
C ARG A 107 8.12 9.44 7.94
N ASN A 108 8.94 9.14 6.94
CA ASN A 108 9.98 10.07 6.51
C ASN A 108 9.41 11.35 5.88
N LEU A 109 8.35 11.20 5.07
CA LEU A 109 7.70 12.38 4.48
C LEU A 109 6.93 13.20 5.51
N ALA A 110 6.30 12.54 6.49
CA ALA A 110 5.65 13.23 7.59
C ALA A 110 6.66 14.06 8.40
N PHE A 111 7.81 13.48 8.68
CA PHE A 111 8.89 14.17 9.40
C PHE A 111 9.40 15.37 8.58
N LYS A 112 9.64 15.17 7.29
CA LYS A 112 10.10 16.23 6.39
C LYS A 112 9.10 17.38 6.33
N GLN A 113 7.80 17.07 6.28
CA GLN A 113 6.76 18.09 6.30
C GLN A 113 6.80 18.94 7.56
N LYS A 114 6.99 18.31 8.70
CA LYS A 114 7.11 19.03 9.98
C LYS A 114 8.34 19.91 10.02
N GLU A 115 9.49 19.38 9.59
CA GLU A 115 10.77 20.07 9.62
C GLU A 115 10.81 21.27 8.65
N LYS A 116 10.29 21.08 7.43
CA LYS A 116 10.35 22.10 6.38
C LYS A 116 9.09 22.95 6.28
N GLY A 117 8.02 22.58 6.98
CA GLY A 117 6.73 23.26 6.92
C GLY A 117 5.85 22.84 5.75
N SER A 118 6.41 22.31 4.68
CA SER A 118 5.64 21.80 3.54
C SER A 118 6.47 20.84 2.69
N LEU A 119 5.77 20.04 1.88
CA LEU A 119 6.37 19.15 0.89
C LEU A 119 6.17 19.74 -0.50
N SER A 120 7.03 19.35 -1.46
CA SER A 120 6.79 19.64 -2.87
C SER A 120 5.47 19.01 -3.33
N THR A 121 4.91 19.47 -4.45
CA THR A 121 3.67 18.92 -5.00
C THR A 121 3.78 17.40 -5.24
N GLY A 122 4.89 16.95 -5.83
CA GLY A 122 5.13 15.53 -6.08
C GLY A 122 5.23 14.72 -4.80
N GLU A 123 5.91 15.26 -3.79
CA GLU A 123 6.06 14.56 -2.51
C GLU A 123 4.75 14.55 -1.70
N LYS A 124 3.94 15.60 -1.80
CA LYS A 124 2.60 15.61 -1.19
C LYS A 124 1.73 14.48 -1.75
N LYS A 125 1.76 14.34 -3.08
CA LYS A 125 1.00 13.29 -3.75
C LYS A 125 1.49 11.89 -3.34
N MET A 126 2.80 11.71 -3.29
CA MET A 126 3.41 10.45 -2.85
C MET A 126 3.05 10.14 -1.40
N PHE A 127 3.12 11.12 -0.51
CA PHE A 127 2.75 10.96 0.89
C PHE A 127 1.29 10.52 1.04
N SER A 128 0.38 11.20 0.32
CA SER A 128 -1.04 10.86 0.34
C SER A 128 -1.27 9.42 -0.17
N ASN A 129 -0.63 9.05 -1.27
CA ASN A 129 -0.76 7.70 -1.83
C ASN A 129 -0.21 6.64 -0.88
N ALA A 130 0.98 6.87 -0.32
CA ALA A 130 1.60 5.94 0.60
C ALA A 130 0.73 5.74 1.85
N LYS A 131 0.18 6.84 2.37
CA LYS A 131 -0.71 6.79 3.53
C LYS A 131 -1.98 6.00 3.23
N GLN A 132 -2.59 6.20 2.05
CA GLN A 132 -3.79 5.47 1.65
C GLN A 132 -3.51 3.97 1.46
N ILE A 133 -2.37 3.62 0.88
CA ILE A 133 -1.97 2.22 0.73
C ILE A 133 -1.81 1.58 2.10
N LEU A 134 -1.12 2.26 3.02
CA LEU A 134 -0.91 1.78 4.39
C LEU A 134 -2.24 1.59 5.12
N ILE A 135 -3.13 2.57 5.04
CA ILE A 135 -4.46 2.49 5.65
C ILE A 135 -5.22 1.28 5.11
N SER A 136 -5.21 1.07 3.79
CA SER A 136 -5.97 -0.02 3.16
C SER A 136 -5.56 -1.38 3.69
N GLU A 137 -4.28 -1.61 3.90
CA GLU A 137 -3.80 -2.89 4.42
C GLU A 137 -4.07 -3.04 5.91
N LEU A 138 -3.83 -1.99 6.69
CA LEU A 138 -4.06 -2.04 8.14
C LEU A 138 -5.55 -2.22 8.48
N VAL A 139 -6.45 -1.64 7.69
CA VAL A 139 -7.90 -1.84 7.86
C VAL A 139 -8.24 -3.33 7.78
N LEU A 140 -7.69 -4.03 6.81
CA LEU A 140 -7.96 -5.46 6.64
C LEU A 140 -7.23 -6.32 7.68
N ALA A 141 -6.01 -5.95 8.04
CA ALA A 141 -5.20 -6.68 9.03
C ALA A 141 -5.76 -6.53 10.45
N GLU A 142 -6.25 -5.34 10.80
CA GLU A 142 -6.72 -5.02 12.15
C GLU A 142 -8.23 -5.17 12.30
N HIS A 143 -8.97 -5.39 11.22
CA HIS A 143 -10.43 -5.41 11.22
C HIS A 143 -11.01 -4.11 11.80
N ALA A 144 -10.41 -2.99 11.45
CA ALA A 144 -10.79 -1.67 11.95
C ALA A 144 -11.33 -0.80 10.81
N SER A 145 -11.95 0.33 11.15
CA SER A 145 -12.40 1.27 10.14
C SER A 145 -11.23 2.11 9.60
N ALA A 146 -11.41 2.70 8.43
CA ALA A 146 -10.40 3.59 7.86
C ALA A 146 -10.12 4.77 8.77
N GLU A 147 -11.16 5.33 9.42
CA GLU A 147 -11.00 6.44 10.36
C GLU A 147 -10.16 6.08 11.56
N GLU A 148 -10.40 4.90 12.14
CA GLU A 148 -9.63 4.41 13.29
C GLU A 148 -8.17 4.21 12.92
N VAL A 149 -7.91 3.61 11.76
CA VAL A 149 -6.54 3.36 11.30
C VAL A 149 -5.84 4.69 10.99
N GLU A 150 -6.52 5.61 10.33
CA GLU A 150 -5.94 6.92 10.02
C GLU A 150 -5.56 7.68 11.29
N GLN A 151 -6.43 7.67 12.30
CA GLN A 151 -6.14 8.27 13.60
C GLN A 151 -4.95 7.61 14.26
N LEU A 152 -4.87 6.29 14.21
CA LEU A 152 -3.76 5.55 14.78
C LEU A 152 -2.44 5.96 14.12
N ILE A 153 -2.41 6.03 12.80
CA ILE A 153 -1.22 6.46 12.05
C ILE A 153 -0.83 7.88 12.44
N ASP A 154 -1.77 8.81 12.43
CA ASP A 154 -1.50 10.21 12.75
C ASP A 154 -0.96 10.38 14.16
N ASN A 155 -1.47 9.61 15.11
CA ASN A 155 -0.99 9.65 16.50
C ASN A 155 0.45 9.13 16.62
N LYS A 156 0.83 8.14 15.81
CA LYS A 156 2.16 7.53 15.86
C LYS A 156 3.24 8.38 15.21
N ILE A 157 2.90 9.12 14.18
CA ILE A 157 3.87 9.95 13.45
C ILE A 157 3.96 11.39 13.99
N ASN A 158 3.13 11.74 14.94
CA ASN A 158 3.15 13.08 15.58
C ASN A 158 4.04 13.12 16.81
#